data_311731ea181bd5f68dc303c5754554d6
#
_entry.id   311731ea181bd5f68dc303c5754554d6
#
_cell.length_a   1.000
_cell.length_b   1.000
_cell.length_c   1.000
_cell.angle_alpha   90.00
_cell.angle_beta   90.00
_cell.angle_gamma   90.00
#
_symmetry.space_group_name_H-M   'P 1'
#
loop_
_entity.id
_entity.type
_entity.pdbx_description
1 polymer ?
#
loop_
_entity_poly.entity_id
_entity_poly.type
_entity_poly.pdbx_seq_one_letter_code
_entity_poly.pdbx_strand_id
1 'polypeptide(L)'
;VMGVSTSKEFREPTSKVNRNELSNYKIVRPRQISFVQTTHNEKVFAYAFNNTEDDIVVTSVNEVFSVDEDKLLPEYLCMFFNRTEFDIYARFHSWGSARETFTWDDLVKVEIPIADMKIQKSIVDIYKAYKEQKAINEKLKVKIKDICPILIKGSIEEARKAKEA
;
A
#
# COMPACT_ATOMS: atom_id res chain seq x y z
N VAL A 1 7.50 -8.62 12.47
CA VAL A 1 6.57 -9.37 11.60
C VAL A 1 5.45 -8.44 11.19
N MET A 2 5.11 -8.45 9.91
CA MET A 2 4.06 -7.60 9.33
C MET A 2 3.05 -8.45 8.56
N GLY A 3 1.84 -7.96 8.42
CA GLY A 3 0.85 -8.49 7.49
C GLY A 3 0.78 -7.65 6.23
N VAL A 4 0.23 -8.21 5.17
CA VAL A 4 -0.12 -7.48 3.94
C VAL A 4 -1.61 -7.15 3.97
N SER A 5 -1.98 -5.92 3.67
CA SER A 5 -3.36 -5.44 3.73
C SER A 5 -3.99 -5.30 2.34
N THR A 6 -5.32 -5.22 2.29
CA THR A 6 -6.08 -4.89 1.07
C THR A 6 -5.89 -3.43 0.64
N SER A 7 -5.38 -2.56 1.53
CA SER A 7 -4.92 -1.21 1.16
C SER A 7 -3.57 -1.20 0.43
N LYS A 8 -3.02 -2.41 0.12
CA LYS A 8 -1.77 -2.60 -0.64
C LYS A 8 -0.54 -2.03 0.08
N GLU A 9 -0.49 -2.25 1.39
CA GLU A 9 0.58 -1.79 2.28
C GLU A 9 0.87 -2.84 3.35
N PHE A 10 2.07 -2.80 3.94
CA PHE A 10 2.36 -3.54 5.16
C PHE A 10 1.56 -2.95 6.33
N ARG A 11 1.10 -3.81 7.23
CA ARG A 11 0.38 -3.43 8.44
C ARG A 11 0.83 -4.27 9.63
N GLU A 12 0.59 -3.78 10.81
CA GLU A 12 0.78 -4.57 12.03
C GLU A 12 -0.06 -5.85 12.00
N PRO A 13 0.45 -6.95 12.56
CA PRO A 13 -0.27 -8.21 12.60
C PRO A 13 -1.55 -8.07 13.44
N THR A 14 -2.65 -8.63 12.96
CA THR A 14 -3.94 -8.64 13.69
C THR A 14 -4.06 -9.73 14.74
N SER A 15 -3.17 -10.71 14.71
CA SER A 15 -3.10 -11.83 15.67
C SER A 15 -1.81 -11.79 16.45
N LYS A 16 -1.80 -12.44 17.64
CA LYS A 16 -0.56 -12.64 18.40
C LYS A 16 0.40 -13.50 17.58
N VAL A 17 1.57 -12.93 17.29
CA VAL A 17 2.65 -13.64 16.60
C VAL A 17 3.57 -14.25 17.64
N ASN A 18 3.77 -15.57 17.59
CA ASN A 18 4.81 -16.23 18.38
C ASN A 18 6.17 -15.94 17.74
N ARG A 19 6.88 -14.97 18.27
CA ARG A 19 8.20 -14.54 17.74
C ARG A 19 9.30 -15.60 17.88
N ASN A 20 9.06 -16.67 18.64
CA ASN A 20 10.01 -17.77 18.84
C ASN A 20 9.86 -18.86 17.77
N GLU A 21 8.83 -18.83 16.93
CA GLU A 21 8.54 -19.84 15.91
C GLU A 21 8.32 -19.17 14.55
N LEU A 22 9.38 -18.59 13.99
CA LEU A 22 9.34 -17.93 12.69
C LEU A 22 9.95 -18.76 11.54
N SER A 23 10.22 -20.04 11.76
CA SER A 23 10.87 -20.91 10.77
C SER A 23 10.15 -21.01 9.43
N ASN A 24 8.81 -20.87 9.44
CA ASN A 24 7.97 -20.91 8.24
C ASN A 24 7.67 -19.53 7.63
N TYR A 25 8.21 -18.47 8.23
CA TYR A 25 8.00 -17.12 7.75
C TYR A 25 8.96 -16.78 6.61
N LYS A 26 8.57 -15.85 5.74
CA LYS A 26 9.40 -15.37 4.64
C LYS A 26 9.95 -13.98 4.96
N ILE A 27 11.17 -13.70 4.51
CA ILE A 27 11.79 -12.38 4.64
C ILE A 27 11.54 -11.60 3.35
N VAL A 28 11.06 -10.38 3.50
CA VAL A 28 10.91 -9.40 2.44
C VAL A 28 12.02 -8.37 2.60
N ARG A 29 13.08 -8.49 1.82
CA ARG A 29 14.22 -7.56 1.84
C ARG A 29 13.83 -6.20 1.25
N PRO A 30 14.65 -5.15 1.49
CA PRO A 30 14.50 -3.90 0.77
C PRO A 30 14.29 -4.11 -0.73
N ARG A 31 13.39 -3.34 -1.34
CA ARG A 31 13.03 -3.38 -2.75
C ARG A 31 12.30 -4.64 -3.24
N GLN A 32 11.95 -5.56 -2.36
CA GLN A 32 11.12 -6.71 -2.69
C GLN A 32 9.62 -6.42 -2.51
N ILE A 33 8.82 -7.17 -3.23
CA ILE A 33 7.35 -7.12 -3.17
C ILE A 33 6.86 -8.42 -2.54
N SER A 34 5.88 -8.31 -1.66
CA SER A 34 5.16 -9.45 -1.09
C SER A 34 3.70 -9.37 -1.46
N PHE A 35 3.06 -10.49 -1.83
CA PHE A 35 1.63 -10.55 -2.07
C PHE A 35 1.00 -11.77 -1.41
N VAL A 36 -0.30 -11.68 -1.14
CA VAL A 36 -1.08 -12.75 -0.57
C VAL A 36 -1.75 -13.52 -1.71
N GLN A 37 -1.47 -14.81 -1.82
CA GLN A 37 -2.08 -15.64 -2.88
C GLN A 37 -3.60 -15.77 -2.73
N THR A 38 -4.11 -15.82 -1.51
CA THR A 38 -5.54 -15.98 -1.24
C THR A 38 -6.23 -14.64 -1.36
N THR A 39 -7.23 -14.53 -2.25
CA THR A 39 -8.06 -13.33 -2.34
C THR A 39 -8.94 -13.19 -1.09
N HIS A 40 -8.97 -11.98 -0.55
CA HIS A 40 -9.83 -11.63 0.57
C HIS A 40 -11.28 -11.37 0.10
N ASN A 41 -12.21 -11.31 1.06
CA ASN A 41 -13.63 -10.98 0.79
C ASN A 41 -13.80 -9.67 0.00
N GLU A 42 -12.83 -8.74 0.12
CA GLU A 42 -12.81 -7.47 -0.60
C GLU A 42 -12.40 -7.61 -2.08
N LYS A 43 -11.97 -8.82 -2.50
CA LYS A 43 -11.63 -9.15 -3.90
C LYS A 43 -10.55 -8.25 -4.49
N VAL A 44 -9.59 -7.87 -3.67
CA VAL A 44 -8.44 -7.03 -4.00
C VAL A 44 -7.18 -7.88 -4.04
N PHE A 45 -6.33 -7.67 -5.02
CA PHE A 45 -4.97 -8.20 -5.05
C PHE A 45 -4.14 -7.53 -3.96
N ALA A 46 -4.01 -8.20 -2.81
CA ALA A 46 -3.31 -7.68 -1.66
C ALA A 46 -1.80 -7.88 -1.83
N TYR A 47 -1.06 -6.81 -1.94
CA TYR A 47 0.40 -6.81 -2.00
C TYR A 47 0.98 -5.67 -1.15
N ALA A 48 2.28 -5.73 -0.87
CA ALA A 48 3.02 -4.64 -0.25
C ALA A 48 4.46 -4.62 -0.78
N PHE A 49 5.00 -3.43 -0.95
CA PHE A 49 6.36 -3.18 -1.40
C PHE A 49 7.22 -2.72 -0.24
N ASN A 50 8.36 -3.38 -0.02
CA ASN A 50 9.31 -2.95 1.00
C ASN A 50 10.17 -1.80 0.45
N ASN A 51 9.76 -0.58 0.76
CA ASN A 51 10.47 0.66 0.45
C ASN A 51 11.32 1.17 1.62
N THR A 52 11.55 0.33 2.63
CA THR A 52 12.42 0.64 3.79
C THR A 52 13.81 0.02 3.59
N GLU A 53 14.75 0.38 4.46
CA GLU A 53 16.09 -0.21 4.50
C GLU A 53 16.14 -1.51 5.34
N ASP A 54 15.07 -1.83 6.06
CA ASP A 54 15.00 -2.96 6.96
C ASP A 54 14.32 -4.18 6.32
N ASP A 55 14.72 -5.36 6.77
CA ASP A 55 14.05 -6.61 6.43
C ASP A 55 12.69 -6.71 7.13
N ILE A 56 11.65 -7.02 6.37
CA ILE A 56 10.29 -7.25 6.86
C ILE A 56 10.01 -8.76 6.84
N VAL A 57 9.37 -9.27 7.89
CA VAL A 57 9.01 -10.69 7.99
C VAL A 57 7.51 -10.84 7.79
N VAL A 58 7.12 -11.73 6.88
CA VAL A 58 5.71 -12.03 6.55
C VAL A 58 5.42 -13.52 6.73
N THR A 59 4.15 -13.88 6.85
CA THR A 59 3.72 -15.28 7.00
C THR A 59 3.99 -16.10 5.74
N SER A 60 4.02 -17.42 5.88
CA SER A 60 4.26 -18.38 4.77
C SER A 60 3.24 -18.33 3.64
N VAL A 61 2.03 -17.82 3.89
CA VAL A 61 0.98 -17.68 2.87
C VAL A 61 1.26 -16.55 1.87
N ASN A 62 2.24 -15.71 2.17
CA ASN A 62 2.68 -14.66 1.24
C ASN A 62 3.70 -15.22 0.26
N GLU A 63 3.67 -14.75 -0.96
CA GLU A 63 4.80 -14.85 -1.89
C GLU A 63 5.66 -13.60 -1.80
N VAL A 64 6.96 -13.78 -2.04
CA VAL A 64 7.95 -12.69 -2.01
C VAL A 64 8.79 -12.78 -3.27
N PHE A 65 8.94 -11.69 -3.97
CA PHE A 65 9.71 -11.63 -5.19
C PHE A 65 10.43 -10.29 -5.39
N SER A 66 11.42 -10.29 -6.23
CA SER A 66 12.10 -9.10 -6.75
C SER A 66 11.91 -9.02 -8.26
N VAL A 67 12.12 -7.85 -8.81
CA VAL A 67 12.16 -7.61 -10.25
C VAL A 67 13.59 -7.35 -10.71
N ASP A 68 13.86 -7.52 -11.99
CA ASP A 68 15.11 -7.09 -12.63
C ASP A 68 15.06 -5.55 -12.78
N GLU A 69 15.72 -4.85 -11.85
CA GLU A 69 15.65 -3.38 -11.78
C GLU A 69 16.37 -2.69 -12.95
N ASP A 70 17.14 -3.41 -13.73
CA ASP A 70 17.70 -2.88 -15.00
C ASP A 70 16.62 -2.74 -16.09
N LYS A 71 15.47 -3.44 -15.95
CA LYS A 71 14.37 -3.44 -16.90
C LYS A 71 13.07 -2.86 -16.35
N LEU A 72 12.80 -3.10 -15.06
CA LEU A 72 11.53 -2.75 -14.44
C LEU A 72 11.73 -2.25 -13.01
N LEU A 73 11.31 -1.02 -12.74
CA LEU A 73 11.31 -0.48 -11.37
C LEU A 73 10.18 -1.12 -10.54
N PRO A 74 10.46 -1.59 -9.30
CA PRO A 74 9.42 -2.14 -8.43
C PRO A 74 8.27 -1.14 -8.20
N GLU A 75 8.58 0.15 -8.03
CA GLU A 75 7.58 1.20 -7.86
C GLU A 75 6.66 1.33 -9.10
N TYR A 76 7.21 1.20 -10.31
CA TYR A 76 6.43 1.23 -11.54
C TYR A 76 5.48 0.03 -11.61
N LEU A 77 5.96 -1.17 -11.25
CA LEU A 77 5.12 -2.37 -11.16
C LEU A 77 4.02 -2.21 -10.10
N CYS A 78 4.34 -1.63 -8.94
CA CYS A 78 3.36 -1.33 -7.89
C CYS A 78 2.25 -0.39 -8.36
N MET A 79 2.57 0.60 -9.20
CA MET A 79 1.54 1.47 -9.80
C MET A 79 0.58 0.66 -10.69
N PHE A 80 1.11 -0.34 -11.41
CA PHE A 80 0.28 -1.24 -12.21
C PHE A 80 -0.64 -2.08 -11.32
N PHE A 81 -0.12 -2.64 -10.25
CA PHE A 81 -0.90 -3.41 -9.28
C PHE A 81 -1.92 -2.57 -8.50
N ASN A 82 -1.75 -1.25 -8.41
CA ASN A 82 -2.69 -0.35 -7.74
C ASN A 82 -3.97 -0.09 -8.55
N ARG A 83 -4.00 -0.49 -9.80
CA ARG A 83 -5.16 -0.28 -10.67
C ARG A 83 -6.29 -1.25 -10.32
N THR A 84 -7.52 -0.75 -10.36
CA THR A 84 -8.73 -1.57 -10.18
C THR A 84 -8.84 -2.68 -11.24
N GLU A 85 -8.36 -2.41 -12.47
CA GLU A 85 -8.33 -3.39 -13.54
C GLU A 85 -7.45 -4.58 -13.22
N PHE A 86 -6.35 -4.36 -12.46
CA PHE A 86 -5.51 -5.46 -12.01
C PHE A 86 -6.21 -6.30 -10.95
N ASP A 87 -6.94 -5.70 -10.04
CA ASP A 87 -7.76 -6.43 -9.06
C ASP A 87 -8.81 -7.31 -9.75
N ILE A 88 -9.46 -6.78 -10.79
CA ILE A 88 -10.43 -7.53 -11.61
C ILE A 88 -9.73 -8.68 -12.35
N TYR A 89 -8.56 -8.42 -12.95
CA TYR A 89 -7.76 -9.44 -13.63
C TYR A 89 -7.35 -10.57 -12.69
N ALA A 90 -6.75 -10.23 -11.54
CA ALA A 90 -6.30 -11.20 -10.56
C ALA A 90 -7.47 -12.08 -10.08
N ARG A 91 -8.63 -11.47 -9.84
CA ARG A 91 -9.82 -12.20 -9.47
C ARG A 91 -10.32 -13.13 -10.59
N PHE A 92 -10.34 -12.66 -11.82
CA PHE A 92 -10.79 -13.47 -12.97
C PHE A 92 -9.93 -14.72 -13.16
N HIS A 93 -8.63 -14.61 -12.88
CA HIS A 93 -7.65 -15.70 -12.96
C HIS A 93 -7.47 -16.46 -11.64
N SER A 94 -8.23 -16.15 -10.60
CA SER A 94 -8.21 -16.89 -9.33
C SER A 94 -9.05 -18.15 -9.39
N TRP A 95 -8.62 -19.19 -8.71
CA TRP A 95 -9.25 -20.50 -8.68
C TRP A 95 -9.65 -20.89 -7.26
N GLY A 96 -10.75 -21.60 -7.12
CA GLY A 96 -11.23 -22.14 -5.84
C GLY A 96 -12.68 -21.76 -5.52
N SER A 97 -13.39 -22.63 -4.81
CA SER A 97 -14.80 -22.42 -4.47
C SER A 97 -15.03 -21.68 -3.15
N ALA A 98 -14.21 -21.97 -2.13
CA ALA A 98 -14.35 -21.36 -0.80
C ALA A 98 -13.35 -20.22 -0.56
N ARG A 99 -12.16 -20.34 -1.14
CA ARG A 99 -11.11 -19.31 -1.13
C ARG A 99 -10.49 -19.27 -2.52
N GLU A 100 -10.73 -18.19 -3.22
CA GLU A 100 -10.10 -17.94 -4.51
C GLU A 100 -8.61 -17.68 -4.29
N THR A 101 -7.77 -18.30 -5.11
CA THR A 101 -6.32 -18.20 -5.00
C THR A 101 -5.74 -17.75 -6.33
N PHE A 102 -4.97 -16.67 -6.30
CA PHE A 102 -4.14 -16.17 -7.39
C PHE A 102 -2.70 -16.50 -7.05
N THR A 103 -2.13 -17.48 -7.74
CA THR A 103 -0.83 -18.07 -7.40
C THR A 103 0.32 -17.29 -8.02
N TRP A 104 1.55 -17.65 -7.65
CA TRP A 104 2.76 -17.19 -8.34
C TRP A 104 2.75 -17.54 -9.82
N ASP A 105 2.31 -18.76 -10.16
CA ASP A 105 2.22 -19.21 -11.56
C ASP A 105 1.19 -18.42 -12.39
N ASP A 106 0.20 -17.83 -11.76
CA ASP A 106 -0.74 -16.93 -12.42
C ASP A 106 -0.11 -15.54 -12.58
N LEU A 107 0.60 -15.05 -11.57
CA LEU A 107 1.27 -13.75 -11.62
C LEU A 107 2.34 -13.67 -12.73
N VAL A 108 3.13 -14.73 -12.91
CA VAL A 108 4.19 -14.74 -13.94
C VAL A 108 3.67 -14.77 -15.39
N LYS A 109 2.38 -15.06 -15.58
CA LYS A 109 1.71 -15.00 -16.90
C LYS A 109 1.18 -13.61 -17.24
N VAL A 110 1.23 -12.69 -16.28
CA VAL A 110 0.73 -11.32 -16.49
C VAL A 110 1.66 -10.58 -17.44
N GLU A 111 1.13 -10.13 -18.55
CA GLU A 111 1.82 -9.25 -19.48
C GLU A 111 1.54 -7.79 -19.14
N ILE A 112 2.61 -7.03 -18.92
CA ILE A 112 2.53 -5.59 -18.65
C ILE A 112 3.33 -4.81 -19.68
N PRO A 113 2.90 -3.62 -20.09
CA PRO A 113 3.69 -2.75 -20.94
C PRO A 113 4.87 -2.19 -20.14
N ILE A 114 6.09 -2.52 -20.54
CA ILE A 114 7.31 -1.99 -19.93
C ILE A 114 7.78 -0.81 -20.77
N ALA A 115 7.71 0.39 -20.19
CA ALA A 115 8.24 1.59 -20.80
C ALA A 115 9.78 1.63 -20.68
N ASP A 116 10.44 2.48 -21.46
CA ASP A 116 11.85 2.82 -21.28
C ASP A 116 12.14 3.23 -19.84
N MET A 117 13.30 2.84 -19.31
CA MET A 117 13.71 3.11 -17.92
C MET A 117 13.65 4.61 -17.55
N LYS A 118 14.00 5.49 -18.48
CA LYS A 118 13.89 6.95 -18.27
C LYS A 118 12.43 7.38 -18.07
N ILE A 119 11.52 6.81 -18.85
CA ILE A 119 10.08 7.06 -18.74
C ILE A 119 9.55 6.49 -17.43
N GLN A 120 9.93 5.26 -17.06
CA GLN A 120 9.53 4.65 -15.78
C GLN A 120 9.94 5.54 -14.60
N LYS A 121 11.20 6.03 -14.56
CA LYS A 121 11.69 6.94 -13.51
C LYS A 121 10.85 8.21 -13.43
N SER A 122 10.60 8.85 -14.56
CA SER A 122 9.79 10.08 -14.60
C SER A 122 8.37 9.86 -14.07
N ILE A 123 7.75 8.74 -14.44
CA ILE A 123 6.40 8.39 -13.96
C ILE A 123 6.40 8.11 -12.46
N VAL A 124 7.39 7.35 -11.98
CA VAL A 124 7.56 7.05 -10.54
C VAL A 124 7.77 8.32 -9.73
N ASP A 125 8.59 9.26 -10.21
CA ASP A 125 8.84 10.54 -9.53
C ASP A 125 7.57 11.39 -9.43
N ILE A 126 6.79 11.47 -10.51
CA ILE A 126 5.48 12.15 -10.49
C ILE A 126 4.54 11.49 -9.48
N TYR A 127 4.51 10.15 -9.45
CA TYR A 127 3.65 9.42 -8.53
C TYR A 127 4.06 9.61 -7.06
N LYS A 128 5.36 9.61 -6.77
CA LYS A 128 5.90 9.93 -5.43
C LYS A 128 5.46 11.33 -5.00
N ALA A 129 5.66 12.34 -5.84
CA ALA A 129 5.24 13.71 -5.56
C ALA A 129 3.73 13.80 -5.31
N TYR A 130 2.90 13.10 -6.10
CA TYR A 130 1.46 13.03 -5.87
C TYR A 130 1.12 12.42 -4.50
N LYS A 131 1.75 11.31 -4.11
CA LYS A 131 1.53 10.66 -2.81
C LYS A 131 1.91 11.58 -1.65
N GLU A 132 3.02 12.28 -1.75
CA GLU A 132 3.47 13.25 -0.75
C GLU A 132 2.49 14.41 -0.59
N GLN A 133 2.05 15.01 -1.70
CA GLN A 133 1.06 16.09 -1.69
C GLN A 133 -0.28 15.64 -1.09
N LYS A 134 -0.71 14.42 -1.43
CA LYS A 134 -1.92 13.84 -0.84
C LYS A 134 -1.78 13.66 0.67
N ALA A 135 -0.65 13.15 1.16
CA ALA A 135 -0.39 12.98 2.58
C ALA A 135 -0.35 14.32 3.33
N ILE A 136 0.26 15.35 2.74
CA ILE A 136 0.27 16.72 3.28
C ILE A 136 -1.16 17.27 3.36
N ASN A 137 -1.95 17.10 2.30
CA ASN A 137 -3.34 17.58 2.26
C ASN A 137 -4.21 16.94 3.35
N GLU A 138 -4.08 15.63 3.57
CA GLU A 138 -4.81 14.95 4.65
C GLU A 138 -4.39 15.47 6.05
N LYS A 139 -3.08 15.67 6.28
CA LYS A 139 -2.59 16.28 7.53
C LYS A 139 -3.14 17.71 7.74
N LEU A 140 -3.20 18.50 6.68
CA LEU A 140 -3.75 19.86 6.75
C LEU A 140 -5.25 19.85 7.04
N LYS A 141 -6.03 18.96 6.43
CA LYS A 141 -7.45 18.81 6.73
C LYS A 141 -7.71 18.50 8.20
N VAL A 142 -6.92 17.59 8.79
CA VAL A 142 -7.02 17.29 10.23
C VAL A 142 -6.73 18.53 11.07
N LYS A 143 -5.62 19.23 10.79
CA LYS A 143 -5.26 20.46 11.53
C LYS A 143 -6.33 21.56 11.41
N ILE A 144 -6.89 21.77 10.23
CA ILE A 144 -7.97 22.74 10.02
C ILE A 144 -9.18 22.36 10.88
N LYS A 145 -9.57 21.07 10.89
CA LYS A 145 -10.67 20.58 11.70
C LYS A 145 -10.46 20.86 13.20
N ASP A 146 -9.24 20.75 13.68
CA ASP A 146 -8.90 20.98 15.09
C ASP A 146 -8.88 22.47 15.45
N ILE A 147 -8.47 23.34 14.52
CA ILE A 147 -8.33 24.80 14.75
C ILE A 147 -9.66 25.53 14.58
N CYS A 148 -10.52 25.12 13.65
CA CYS A 148 -11.80 25.82 13.38
C CYS A 148 -12.67 26.07 14.61
N PRO A 149 -12.89 25.10 15.53
CA PRO A 149 -13.69 25.35 16.74
C PRO A 149 -13.08 26.41 17.65
N ILE A 150 -11.74 26.48 17.74
CA ILE A 150 -11.01 27.44 18.57
C ILE A 150 -11.17 28.84 17.99
N LEU A 151 -11.01 29.00 16.67
CA LEU A 151 -11.18 30.28 15.98
C LEU A 151 -12.62 30.82 16.12
N ILE A 152 -13.61 29.93 15.91
CA ILE A 152 -15.03 30.32 16.05
C ILE A 152 -15.33 30.78 17.48
N LYS A 153 -14.83 30.06 18.49
CA LYS A 153 -15.02 30.42 19.90
C LYS A 153 -14.38 31.76 20.22
N GLY A 154 -13.13 31.98 19.78
CA GLY A 154 -12.42 33.25 19.95
C GLY A 154 -13.15 34.42 19.31
N SER A 155 -13.62 34.28 18.08
CA SER A 155 -14.38 35.33 17.37
C SER A 155 -15.69 35.67 18.06
N ILE A 156 -16.39 34.68 18.64
CA ILE A 156 -17.62 34.91 19.41
C ILE A 156 -17.32 35.68 20.70
N GLU A 157 -16.25 35.34 21.40
CA GLU A 157 -15.84 36.04 22.65
C GLU A 157 -15.42 37.48 22.37
N GLU A 158 -14.68 37.74 21.30
CA GLU A 158 -14.34 39.11 20.89
C GLU A 158 -15.56 39.95 20.52
N ALA A 159 -16.50 39.36 19.75
CA ALA A 159 -17.74 40.04 19.40
C ALA A 159 -18.62 40.34 20.62
N ARG A 160 -18.61 39.53 21.67
CA ARG A 160 -19.30 39.79 22.94
C ARG A 160 -18.67 40.97 23.69
N LYS A 161 -17.32 40.94 23.84
CA LYS A 161 -16.60 42.04 24.50
C LYS A 161 -16.80 43.39 23.81
N ALA A 162 -16.87 43.40 22.48
CA ALA A 162 -17.10 44.63 21.71
C ALA A 162 -18.54 45.17 21.85
N LYS A 163 -19.51 44.37 22.31
CA LYS A 163 -20.89 44.84 22.60
C LYS A 163 -21.08 45.31 24.03
N GLU A 164 -20.17 44.96 24.94
CA GLU A 164 -20.22 45.32 26.35
C GLU A 164 -19.39 46.60 26.67
N ALA A 165 -18.61 47.08 25.68
CA ALA A 165 -17.84 48.33 25.74
C ALA A 165 -18.57 49.48 25.04
#